data_bc0aed1f7e9849a03fe6dfc520b250d3
#
_entry.id   bc0aed1f7e9849a03fe6dfc520b250d3
#
_cell.length_a   1.000
_cell.length_b   1.000
_cell.length_c   1.000
_cell.angle_alpha   90.00
_cell.angle_beta   90.00
_cell.angle_gamma   90.00
#
_symmetry.space_group_name_H-M   'P 1'
#
loop_
_entity.id
_entity.type
_entity.pdbx_description
1 polymer ?
#
loop_
_entity_poly.entity_id
_entity_poly.type
_entity_poly.pdbx_seq_one_letter_code
_entity_poly.pdbx_strand_id
1 'polypeptide(L)'
;MDLSPATIYSRHRPSPCELRPWLLAHGAPEAEPGAYQQVLARLGRRHEANHLAGLGPVADLSGGTFAERIGRTRELIALGERALYQPVFQSTIRIDGADVRVVGIPDFLIRDGAAYRVRDCKLALHADEGRHPEILRQLELYGWLFERTAGAPPTALEVVLGNSTIVEVPFDGGDRALAALHEIRRTTALDAPPYSPVGWTKCLGCGFRGRCWAEAEGRGDVALVYGVD
;
A
#
# COMPACT_ATOMS: atom_id res chain seq x y z
N MET A 1 1.61 1.12 -16.56
CA MET A 1 1.87 1.43 -15.13
C MET A 1 1.51 0.20 -14.31
N ASP A 2 2.41 -0.25 -13.46
CA ASP A 2 2.11 -1.32 -12.52
C ASP A 2 1.29 -0.76 -11.36
N LEU A 3 0.29 -1.50 -10.91
CA LEU A 3 -0.46 -1.17 -9.71
C LEU A 3 0.10 -1.93 -8.50
N SER A 4 0.00 -1.33 -7.33
CA SER A 4 0.53 -1.92 -6.11
C SER A 4 -0.22 -1.39 -4.87
N PRO A 5 -0.01 -1.96 -3.71
CA PRO A 5 -0.49 -1.38 -2.46
C PRO A 5 -0.05 0.06 -2.22
N ALA A 6 1.16 0.42 -2.68
CA ALA A 6 1.64 1.81 -2.64
C ALA A 6 0.76 2.76 -3.47
N THR A 7 0.16 2.27 -4.56
CA THR A 7 -0.79 3.04 -5.38
C THR A 7 -2.07 3.35 -4.58
N ILE A 8 -2.59 2.37 -3.85
CA ILE A 8 -3.74 2.57 -2.94
C ILE A 8 -3.36 3.57 -1.84
N TYR A 9 -2.20 3.37 -1.21
CA TYR A 9 -1.69 4.26 -0.17
C TYR A 9 -1.59 5.71 -0.66
N SER A 10 -1.10 5.94 -1.87
CA SER A 10 -0.92 7.27 -2.45
C SER A 10 -2.23 8.06 -2.60
N ARG A 11 -3.37 7.38 -2.76
CA ARG A 11 -4.69 8.00 -2.83
C ARG A 11 -5.18 8.48 -1.46
N HIS A 12 -4.82 7.76 -0.40
CA HIS A 12 -5.33 8.00 0.95
C HIS A 12 -4.37 8.81 1.82
N ARG A 13 -3.08 8.83 1.50
CA ARG A 13 -2.06 9.45 2.35
C ARG A 13 -1.21 10.48 1.59
N PRO A 14 -0.87 11.59 2.26
CA PRO A 14 -1.12 11.96 3.67
C PRO A 14 -2.59 12.20 4.02
N SER A 15 -3.45 12.41 3.02
CA SER A 15 -4.91 12.49 3.16
C SER A 15 -5.57 12.12 1.83
N PRO A 16 -6.88 11.80 1.79
CA PRO A 16 -7.57 11.44 0.55
C PRO A 16 -7.39 12.52 -0.53
N CYS A 17 -6.87 12.13 -1.69
CA CYS A 17 -6.58 13.04 -2.80
C CYS A 17 -6.55 12.26 -4.12
N GLU A 18 -7.35 12.65 -5.10
CA GLU A 18 -7.36 12.03 -6.43
C GLU A 18 -6.28 12.61 -7.34
N LEU A 19 -5.88 13.85 -7.11
CA LEU A 19 -4.83 14.52 -7.88
C LEU A 19 -3.45 13.88 -7.66
N ARG A 20 -3.15 13.44 -6.43
CA ARG A 20 -1.83 12.85 -6.13
C ARG A 20 -1.51 11.60 -6.96
N PRO A 21 -2.35 10.55 -7.01
CA PRO A 21 -2.10 9.40 -7.88
C PRO A 21 -2.05 9.78 -9.37
N TRP A 22 -2.82 10.76 -9.81
CA TRP A 22 -2.75 11.26 -11.18
C TRP A 22 -1.38 11.90 -11.48
N LEU A 23 -0.88 12.78 -10.61
CA LEU A 23 0.43 13.41 -10.74
C LEU A 23 1.55 12.37 -10.78
N LEU A 24 1.53 11.39 -9.89
CA LEU A 24 2.50 10.29 -9.87
C LEU A 24 2.48 9.48 -11.18
N ALA A 25 1.29 9.14 -11.67
CA ALA A 25 1.14 8.38 -12.92
C ALA A 25 1.64 9.14 -14.15
N HIS A 26 1.59 10.47 -14.12
CA HIS A 26 2.07 11.35 -15.20
C HIS A 26 3.51 11.85 -15.00
N GLY A 27 4.26 11.23 -14.07
CA GLY A 27 5.68 11.50 -13.86
C GLY A 27 5.97 12.88 -13.28
N ALA A 28 5.01 13.53 -12.62
CA ALA A 28 5.24 14.79 -11.95
C ALA A 28 6.26 14.59 -10.79
N PRO A 29 7.27 15.45 -10.66
CA PRO A 29 8.26 15.33 -9.60
C PRO A 29 7.62 15.61 -8.24
N GLU A 30 7.75 14.64 -7.31
CA GLU A 30 7.37 14.82 -5.92
C GLU A 30 8.58 15.34 -5.13
N ALA A 31 8.36 16.31 -4.25
CA ALA A 31 9.43 16.82 -3.38
C ALA A 31 9.92 15.73 -2.41
N GLU A 32 11.20 15.77 -2.09
CA GLU A 32 11.82 14.85 -1.15
C GLU A 32 11.13 14.88 0.23
N PRO A 33 11.02 13.70 0.90
CA PRO A 33 10.44 13.62 2.24
C PRO A 33 11.16 14.55 3.23
N GLY A 34 10.41 15.37 3.94
CA GLY A 34 10.95 16.21 5.00
C GLY A 34 11.45 15.40 6.20
N ALA A 35 12.11 16.07 7.15
CA ALA A 35 12.71 15.44 8.32
C ALA A 35 11.71 14.58 9.13
N TYR A 36 10.49 15.04 9.29
CA TYR A 36 9.44 14.29 10.00
C TYR A 36 9.09 12.97 9.31
N GLN A 37 8.89 12.99 7.98
CA GLN A 37 8.60 11.78 7.20
C GLN A 37 9.78 10.80 7.23
N GLN A 38 11.01 11.31 7.22
CA GLN A 38 12.20 10.47 7.35
C GLN A 38 12.29 9.79 8.74
N VAL A 39 11.90 10.49 9.82
CA VAL A 39 11.78 9.90 11.15
C VAL A 39 10.73 8.79 11.18
N LEU A 40 9.53 9.04 10.64
CA LEU A 40 8.47 8.03 10.54
C LEU A 40 8.93 6.80 9.76
N ALA A 41 9.61 6.97 8.64
CA ALA A 41 10.14 5.86 7.85
C ALA A 41 11.19 5.03 8.63
N ARG A 42 12.05 5.68 9.44
CA ARG A 42 12.99 4.97 10.31
C ARG A 42 12.28 4.20 11.42
N LEU A 43 11.27 4.80 12.03
CA LEU A 43 10.47 4.12 13.07
C LEU A 43 9.71 2.92 12.47
N GLY A 44 9.16 3.04 11.26
CA GLY A 44 8.51 1.94 10.55
C GLY A 44 9.46 0.76 10.32
N ARG A 45 10.64 1.02 9.76
CA ARG A 45 11.66 -0.03 9.57
C ARG A 45 12.10 -0.67 10.89
N ARG A 46 12.23 0.11 11.96
CA ARG A 46 12.58 -0.45 13.27
C ARG A 46 11.46 -1.32 13.83
N HIS A 47 10.20 -0.91 13.67
CA HIS A 47 9.03 -1.67 14.10
C HIS A 47 8.97 -3.02 13.38
N GLU A 48 9.11 -3.03 12.05
CA GLU A 48 9.20 -4.24 11.22
C GLU A 48 10.36 -5.15 11.63
N ALA A 49 11.57 -4.59 11.81
CA ALA A 49 12.75 -5.34 12.26
C ALA A 49 12.58 -5.96 13.66
N ASN A 50 11.93 -5.26 14.59
CA ASN A 50 11.63 -5.80 15.91
C ASN A 50 10.65 -6.98 15.82
N HIS A 51 9.64 -6.88 14.95
CA HIS A 51 8.71 -7.98 14.73
C HIS A 51 9.42 -9.19 14.08
N LEU A 52 10.24 -8.96 13.05
CA LEU A 52 11.06 -9.98 12.40
C LEU A 52 11.92 -10.74 13.42
N ALA A 53 12.61 -10.02 14.32
CA ALA A 53 13.47 -10.63 15.32
C ALA A 53 12.69 -11.57 16.29
N GLY A 54 11.40 -11.31 16.51
CA GLY A 54 10.53 -12.13 17.36
C GLY A 54 10.00 -13.41 16.70
N LEU A 55 10.11 -13.55 15.37
CA LEU A 55 9.52 -14.67 14.64
C LEU A 55 10.38 -15.95 14.66
N GLY A 56 11.66 -15.88 15.07
CA GLY A 56 12.63 -16.96 14.95
C GLY A 56 13.12 -17.16 13.51
N PRO A 57 13.44 -18.40 13.07
CA PRO A 57 13.92 -18.62 11.71
C PRO A 57 12.89 -18.22 10.66
N VAL A 58 13.32 -17.34 9.71
CA VAL A 58 12.51 -16.80 8.62
C VAL A 58 13.34 -16.86 7.34
N ALA A 59 12.75 -17.29 6.23
CA ALA A 59 13.36 -17.21 4.92
C ALA A 59 13.30 -15.75 4.42
N ASP A 60 14.45 -15.09 4.35
CA ASP A 60 14.57 -13.70 3.90
C ASP A 60 14.59 -13.64 2.36
N LEU A 61 13.61 -12.94 1.79
CA LEU A 61 13.43 -12.72 0.36
C LEU A 61 13.67 -11.24 -0.05
N SER A 62 14.24 -10.43 0.83
CA SER A 62 14.51 -9.00 0.54
C SER A 62 15.59 -8.77 -0.51
N GLY A 63 16.50 -9.74 -0.71
CA GLY A 63 17.60 -9.67 -1.67
C GLY A 63 17.30 -10.35 -3.00
N GLY A 64 18.13 -10.06 -4.02
CA GLY A 64 18.00 -10.61 -5.36
C GLY A 64 17.16 -9.78 -6.33
N THR A 65 17.09 -10.23 -7.58
CA THR A 65 16.26 -9.61 -8.61
C THR A 65 14.78 -9.88 -8.36
N PHE A 66 13.92 -9.04 -8.91
CA PHE A 66 12.46 -9.19 -8.76
C PHE A 66 11.95 -10.55 -9.27
N ALA A 67 12.48 -11.03 -10.40
CA ALA A 67 12.11 -12.32 -10.97
C ALA A 67 12.53 -13.50 -10.08
N GLU A 68 13.75 -13.46 -9.54
CA GLU A 68 14.25 -14.47 -8.58
C GLU A 68 13.39 -14.52 -7.32
N ARG A 69 13.02 -13.35 -6.78
CA ARG A 69 12.18 -13.26 -5.59
C ARG A 69 10.79 -13.86 -5.81
N ILE A 70 10.15 -13.62 -6.96
CA ILE A 70 8.87 -14.25 -7.33
C ILE A 70 9.01 -15.78 -7.39
N GLY A 71 10.05 -16.28 -8.09
CA GLY A 71 10.30 -17.71 -8.19
C GLY A 71 10.53 -18.35 -6.82
N ARG A 72 11.38 -17.74 -6.01
CA ARG A 72 11.71 -18.21 -4.67
C ARG A 72 10.50 -18.16 -3.71
N THR A 73 9.64 -17.13 -3.82
CA THR A 73 8.39 -17.05 -3.04
C THR A 73 7.51 -18.26 -3.33
N ARG A 74 7.28 -18.60 -4.60
CA ARG A 74 6.44 -19.75 -4.99
C ARG A 74 7.02 -21.07 -4.53
N GLU A 75 8.33 -21.26 -4.69
CA GLU A 75 9.03 -22.45 -4.25
C GLU A 75 8.88 -22.67 -2.73
N LEU A 76 9.14 -21.64 -1.92
CA LEU A 76 9.07 -21.73 -0.47
C LEU A 76 7.64 -21.95 0.04
N ILE A 77 6.64 -21.36 -0.60
CA ILE A 77 5.23 -21.65 -0.31
C ILE A 77 4.92 -23.12 -0.59
N ALA A 78 5.35 -23.65 -1.75
CA ALA A 78 5.12 -25.05 -2.12
C ALA A 78 5.83 -26.04 -1.17
N LEU A 79 7.02 -25.68 -0.67
CA LEU A 79 7.76 -26.45 0.35
C LEU A 79 7.15 -26.33 1.74
N GLY A 80 6.19 -25.43 1.95
CA GLY A 80 5.57 -25.20 3.26
C GLY A 80 6.53 -24.55 4.25
N GLU A 81 7.40 -23.64 3.80
CA GLU A 81 8.32 -22.93 4.68
C GLU A 81 7.57 -22.22 5.81
N ARG A 82 8.14 -22.23 7.02
CA ARG A 82 7.46 -21.76 8.23
C ARG A 82 7.12 -20.28 8.20
N ALA A 83 8.05 -19.46 7.76
CA ALA A 83 7.87 -18.01 7.66
C ALA A 83 8.73 -17.43 6.55
N LEU A 84 8.18 -16.48 5.78
CA LEU A 84 8.87 -15.75 4.73
C LEU A 84 8.83 -14.25 5.07
N TYR A 85 9.95 -13.58 4.88
CA TYR A 85 10.08 -12.14 5.00
C TYR A 85 10.16 -11.51 3.61
N GLN A 86 9.33 -10.51 3.36
CA GLN A 86 9.20 -9.77 2.09
C GLN A 86 9.00 -10.67 0.86
N PRO A 87 8.06 -11.63 0.89
CA PRO A 87 7.70 -12.41 -0.29
C PRO A 87 7.13 -11.51 -1.38
N VAL A 88 7.34 -11.89 -2.64
CA VAL A 88 6.88 -11.09 -3.79
C VAL A 88 5.77 -11.83 -4.52
N PHE A 89 4.62 -11.16 -4.64
CA PHE A 89 3.48 -11.61 -5.43
C PHE A 89 3.30 -10.77 -6.67
N GLN A 90 2.87 -11.42 -7.74
CA GLN A 90 2.49 -10.76 -8.98
C GLN A 90 1.31 -11.47 -9.62
N SER A 91 0.36 -10.68 -10.08
CA SER A 91 -0.77 -11.14 -10.89
C SER A 91 -1.12 -10.10 -11.96
N THR A 92 -2.02 -10.46 -12.86
CA THR A 92 -2.56 -9.56 -13.89
C THR A 92 -4.06 -9.47 -13.71
N ILE A 93 -4.59 -8.26 -13.79
CA ILE A 93 -6.04 -7.99 -13.83
C ILE A 93 -6.39 -7.25 -15.11
N ARG A 94 -7.62 -7.41 -15.57
CA ARG A 94 -8.13 -6.66 -16.71
C ARG A 94 -8.94 -5.46 -16.22
N ILE A 95 -8.48 -4.25 -16.58
CA ILE A 95 -9.14 -2.99 -16.25
C ILE A 95 -9.38 -2.23 -17.56
N ASP A 96 -10.63 -1.87 -17.83
CA ASP A 96 -11.04 -1.10 -19.02
C ASP A 96 -10.47 -1.68 -20.34
N GLY A 97 -10.47 -3.03 -20.45
CA GLY A 97 -9.98 -3.72 -21.63
C GLY A 97 -8.45 -3.90 -21.71
N ALA A 98 -7.68 -3.32 -20.81
CA ALA A 98 -6.22 -3.46 -20.75
C ALA A 98 -5.79 -4.43 -19.66
N ASP A 99 -4.74 -5.22 -19.94
CA ASP A 99 -4.11 -6.05 -18.94
C ASP A 99 -3.16 -5.20 -18.08
N VAL A 100 -3.38 -5.19 -16.78
CA VAL A 100 -2.63 -4.41 -15.81
C VAL A 100 -1.93 -5.33 -14.83
N ARG A 101 -0.63 -5.17 -14.70
CA ARG A 101 0.17 -5.92 -13.73
C ARG A 101 -0.04 -5.34 -12.33
N VAL A 102 -0.33 -6.24 -11.37
CA VAL A 102 -0.44 -5.92 -9.95
C VAL A 102 0.66 -6.65 -9.19
N VAL A 103 1.40 -5.91 -8.38
CA VAL A 103 2.53 -6.42 -7.60
C VAL A 103 2.32 -6.09 -6.14
N GLY A 104 2.63 -7.03 -5.25
CA GLY A 104 2.58 -6.84 -3.79
C GLY A 104 3.75 -7.51 -3.09
N ILE A 105 4.24 -6.85 -2.05
CA ILE A 105 5.31 -7.34 -1.18
C ILE A 105 4.84 -7.11 0.25
N PRO A 106 4.09 -8.04 0.87
CA PRO A 106 3.79 -7.97 2.29
C PRO A 106 5.07 -8.19 3.12
N ASP A 107 5.08 -7.71 4.34
CA ASP A 107 6.24 -7.90 5.21
C ASP A 107 6.47 -9.38 5.51
N PHE A 108 5.39 -10.13 5.79
CA PHE A 108 5.52 -11.54 6.20
C PHE A 108 4.43 -12.45 5.63
N LEU A 109 4.82 -13.70 5.35
CA LEU A 109 3.93 -14.86 5.34
C LEU A 109 4.27 -15.76 6.52
N ILE A 110 3.27 -16.14 7.30
CA ILE A 110 3.43 -17.05 8.46
C ILE A 110 2.57 -18.28 8.20
N ARG A 111 3.20 -19.46 8.19
CA ARG A 111 2.48 -20.72 7.97
C ARG A 111 1.47 -20.98 9.09
N ASP A 112 0.27 -21.36 8.69
CA ASP A 112 -0.83 -21.72 9.58
C ASP A 112 -1.54 -22.96 9.04
N GLY A 113 -1.20 -24.11 9.62
CA GLY A 113 -1.65 -25.40 9.09
C GLY A 113 -1.12 -25.68 7.69
N ALA A 114 -2.02 -25.87 6.73
CA ALA A 114 -1.70 -26.12 5.32
C ALA A 114 -1.60 -24.83 4.48
N ALA A 115 -1.95 -23.66 5.02
CA ALA A 115 -1.95 -22.38 4.36
C ALA A 115 -1.09 -21.35 5.10
N TYR A 116 -1.33 -20.06 4.86
CA TYR A 116 -0.54 -18.95 5.42
C TYR A 116 -1.43 -17.82 5.89
N ARG A 117 -0.95 -17.10 6.91
CA ARG A 117 -1.38 -15.75 7.27
C ARG A 117 -0.53 -14.75 6.51
N VAL A 118 -1.16 -13.75 5.94
CA VAL A 118 -0.47 -12.59 5.36
C VAL A 118 -0.41 -11.50 6.42
N ARG A 119 0.79 -11.02 6.74
CA ARG A 119 0.99 -10.07 7.82
C ARG A 119 1.83 -8.89 7.36
N ASP A 120 1.46 -7.69 7.81
CA ASP A 120 2.12 -6.45 7.46
C ASP A 120 2.25 -5.54 8.70
N CYS A 121 3.36 -4.80 8.84
CA CYS A 121 3.63 -3.92 9.98
C CYS A 121 3.23 -2.48 9.67
N LYS A 122 2.53 -1.84 10.60
CA LYS A 122 2.13 -0.43 10.48
C LYS A 122 2.35 0.31 11.80
N LEU A 123 2.84 1.55 11.74
CA LEU A 123 2.98 2.40 12.92
C LEU A 123 1.64 2.94 13.44
N ALA A 124 0.55 2.74 12.70
CA ALA A 124 -0.78 3.11 13.16
C ALA A 124 -1.15 2.41 14.46
N LEU A 125 -1.96 3.05 15.29
CA LEU A 125 -2.47 2.47 16.54
C LEU A 125 -3.80 1.73 16.34
N HIS A 126 -4.42 1.88 15.17
CA HIS A 126 -5.68 1.28 14.77
C HIS A 126 -5.61 0.85 13.31
N ALA A 127 -6.38 -0.18 12.95
CA ALA A 127 -6.61 -0.60 11.57
C ALA A 127 -8.12 -0.80 11.40
N ASP A 128 -8.81 0.28 11.07
CA ASP A 128 -10.27 0.30 10.89
C ASP A 128 -10.65 1.17 9.68
N GLU A 129 -11.85 0.94 9.15
CA GLU A 129 -12.35 1.58 7.94
C GLU A 129 -12.45 3.12 8.07
N GLY A 130 -12.73 3.61 9.27
CA GLY A 130 -12.92 5.05 9.50
C GLY A 130 -11.63 5.86 9.55
N ARG A 131 -10.53 5.23 9.96
CA ARG A 131 -9.25 5.92 10.20
C ARG A 131 -8.16 5.56 9.20
N HIS A 132 -8.13 4.28 8.80
CA HIS A 132 -7.04 3.70 8.00
C HIS A 132 -7.56 2.74 6.92
N PRO A 133 -8.49 3.18 6.05
CA PRO A 133 -8.99 2.33 4.96
C PRO A 133 -7.88 1.83 4.05
N GLU A 134 -6.80 2.61 3.88
CA GLU A 134 -5.63 2.22 3.08
C GLU A 134 -4.91 1.00 3.62
N ILE A 135 -4.86 0.80 4.95
CA ILE A 135 -4.25 -0.38 5.56
C ILE A 135 -5.08 -1.62 5.22
N LEU A 136 -6.40 -1.52 5.36
CA LEU A 136 -7.32 -2.62 5.05
C LEU A 136 -7.22 -3.01 3.57
N ARG A 137 -7.33 -2.03 2.65
CA ARG A 137 -7.24 -2.27 1.20
C ARG A 137 -5.88 -2.83 0.79
N GLN A 138 -4.81 -2.42 1.45
CA GLN A 138 -3.47 -2.95 1.20
C GLN A 138 -3.39 -4.43 1.57
N LEU A 139 -3.87 -4.81 2.76
CA LEU A 139 -3.90 -6.20 3.20
C LEU A 139 -4.82 -7.07 2.36
N GLU A 140 -6.01 -6.58 2.01
CA GLU A 140 -6.94 -7.26 1.09
C GLU A 140 -6.28 -7.52 -0.28
N LEU A 141 -5.52 -6.56 -0.81
CA LEU A 141 -4.78 -6.74 -2.05
C LEU A 141 -3.67 -7.79 -1.91
N TYR A 142 -2.96 -7.81 -0.79
CA TYR A 142 -1.99 -8.87 -0.51
C TYR A 142 -2.65 -10.24 -0.40
N GLY A 143 -3.81 -10.34 0.25
CA GLY A 143 -4.59 -11.58 0.34
C GLY A 143 -5.01 -12.11 -1.03
N TRP A 144 -5.52 -11.23 -1.89
CA TRP A 144 -5.89 -11.55 -3.26
C TRP A 144 -4.68 -12.03 -4.09
N LEU A 145 -3.54 -11.34 -3.99
CA LEU A 145 -2.31 -11.74 -4.67
C LEU A 145 -1.76 -13.07 -4.16
N PHE A 146 -1.85 -13.31 -2.85
CA PHE A 146 -1.47 -14.58 -2.24
C PHE A 146 -2.34 -15.72 -2.79
N GLU A 147 -3.66 -15.57 -2.79
CA GLU A 147 -4.59 -16.57 -3.32
C GLU A 147 -4.28 -16.94 -4.78
N ARG A 148 -3.97 -15.94 -5.62
CA ARG A 148 -3.54 -16.15 -7.01
C ARG A 148 -2.20 -16.86 -7.14
N THR A 149 -1.34 -16.74 -6.15
CA THR A 149 -0.01 -17.36 -6.13
C THR A 149 -0.04 -18.78 -5.55
N ALA A 150 -0.79 -18.99 -4.47
CA ALA A 150 -0.86 -20.24 -3.71
C ALA A 150 -2.01 -21.17 -4.14
N GLY A 151 -3.01 -20.65 -4.88
CA GLY A 151 -4.19 -21.40 -5.31
C GLY A 151 -5.28 -21.57 -4.22
N ALA A 152 -5.09 -20.95 -3.06
CA ALA A 152 -6.03 -20.96 -1.95
C ALA A 152 -5.94 -19.64 -1.18
N PRO A 153 -7.04 -19.17 -0.54
CA PRO A 153 -7.03 -17.94 0.24
C PRO A 153 -6.10 -18.04 1.46
N PRO A 154 -5.61 -16.92 1.99
CA PRO A 154 -4.91 -16.90 3.26
C PRO A 154 -5.85 -17.31 4.41
N THR A 155 -5.31 -17.90 5.49
CA THR A 155 -6.10 -18.21 6.69
C THR A 155 -6.48 -16.96 7.47
N ALA A 156 -5.66 -15.90 7.39
CA ALA A 156 -5.95 -14.60 7.97
C ALA A 156 -5.13 -13.50 7.27
N LEU A 157 -5.63 -12.28 7.31
CA LEU A 157 -4.88 -11.05 7.05
C LEU A 157 -4.62 -10.36 8.38
N GLU A 158 -3.38 -10.03 8.68
CA GLU A 158 -3.01 -9.48 9.97
C GLU A 158 -2.17 -8.20 9.83
N VAL A 159 -2.43 -7.23 10.69
CA VAL A 159 -1.59 -6.05 10.84
C VAL A 159 -0.95 -6.00 12.22
N VAL A 160 0.37 -5.79 12.26
CA VAL A 160 1.10 -5.51 13.50
C VAL A 160 1.10 -4.01 13.71
N LEU A 161 0.34 -3.55 14.68
CA LEU A 161 0.20 -2.13 15.00
C LEU A 161 1.45 -1.57 15.70
N GLY A 162 1.59 -0.25 15.74
CA GLY A 162 2.73 0.43 16.35
C GLY A 162 2.93 0.14 17.85
N ASN A 163 1.91 -0.33 18.55
CA ASN A 163 1.97 -0.85 19.91
C ASN A 163 2.25 -2.35 20.00
N SER A 164 2.63 -2.99 18.89
CA SER A 164 2.89 -4.43 18.74
C SER A 164 1.66 -5.34 18.91
N THR A 165 0.45 -4.79 18.97
CA THR A 165 -0.78 -5.59 18.92
C THR A 165 -0.98 -6.12 17.51
N ILE A 166 -1.33 -7.40 17.36
CA ILE A 166 -1.70 -8.01 16.10
C ILE A 166 -3.22 -7.99 15.99
N VAL A 167 -3.72 -7.40 14.91
CA VAL A 167 -5.16 -7.29 14.62
C VAL A 167 -5.44 -7.99 13.31
N GLU A 168 -6.48 -8.82 13.29
CA GLU A 168 -6.96 -9.47 12.09
C GLU A 168 -7.86 -8.53 11.28
N VAL A 169 -7.67 -8.53 9.96
CA VAL A 169 -8.44 -7.75 8.99
C VAL A 169 -9.36 -8.69 8.22
N PRO A 170 -10.66 -8.39 8.09
CA PRO A 170 -11.57 -9.20 7.28
C PRO A 170 -11.12 -9.31 5.83
N PHE A 171 -11.22 -10.51 5.26
CA PHE A 171 -10.90 -10.78 3.86
C PHE A 171 -12.18 -11.09 3.07
N ASP A 172 -12.43 -10.32 2.02
CA ASP A 172 -13.60 -10.43 1.13
C ASP A 172 -13.26 -11.02 -0.25
N GLY A 173 -12.13 -11.72 -0.36
CA GLY A 173 -11.60 -12.15 -1.66
C GLY A 173 -10.84 -11.05 -2.41
N GLY A 174 -10.68 -9.87 -1.80
CA GLY A 174 -9.98 -8.72 -2.39
C GLY A 174 -10.89 -7.78 -3.19
N ASP A 175 -12.20 -7.97 -3.16
CA ASP A 175 -13.16 -7.20 -3.98
C ASP A 175 -13.06 -5.69 -3.75
N ARG A 176 -12.97 -5.24 -2.49
CA ARG A 176 -12.83 -3.82 -2.16
C ARG A 176 -11.48 -3.26 -2.60
N ALA A 177 -10.40 -4.02 -2.46
CA ALA A 177 -9.08 -3.62 -2.92
C ALA A 177 -9.04 -3.49 -4.46
N LEU A 178 -9.63 -4.44 -5.18
CA LEU A 178 -9.74 -4.40 -6.64
C LEU A 178 -10.61 -3.22 -7.10
N ALA A 179 -11.75 -2.96 -6.45
CA ALA A 179 -12.57 -1.78 -6.73
C ALA A 179 -11.77 -0.48 -6.57
N ALA A 180 -10.96 -0.36 -5.51
CA ALA A 180 -10.09 0.79 -5.31
C ALA A 180 -9.04 0.93 -6.43
N LEU A 181 -8.46 -0.17 -6.90
CA LEU A 181 -7.52 -0.14 -8.04
C LEU A 181 -8.21 0.29 -9.34
N HIS A 182 -9.43 -0.18 -9.60
CA HIS A 182 -10.23 0.26 -10.75
C HIS A 182 -10.51 1.77 -10.73
N GLU A 183 -10.89 2.32 -9.57
CA GLU A 183 -11.12 3.75 -9.42
C GLU A 183 -9.84 4.56 -9.64
N ILE A 184 -8.72 4.13 -9.04
CA ILE A 184 -7.42 4.79 -9.22
C ILE A 184 -7.02 4.74 -10.71
N ARG A 185 -7.20 3.61 -11.38
CA ARG A 185 -6.88 3.48 -12.80
C ARG A 185 -7.70 4.44 -13.66
N ARG A 186 -9.01 4.55 -13.39
CA ARG A 186 -9.87 5.53 -14.09
C ARG A 186 -9.41 6.96 -13.86
N THR A 187 -9.11 7.32 -12.61
CA THR A 187 -8.60 8.66 -12.27
C THR A 187 -7.27 8.94 -12.97
N THR A 188 -6.33 8.00 -12.95
CA THR A 188 -5.01 8.19 -13.56
C THR A 188 -5.02 8.16 -15.09
N ALA A 189 -6.09 7.67 -15.72
CA ALA A 189 -6.27 7.65 -17.16
C ALA A 189 -6.96 8.92 -17.72
N LEU A 190 -7.35 9.87 -16.87
CA LEU A 190 -7.92 11.13 -17.31
C LEU A 190 -6.89 11.95 -18.10
N ASP A 191 -7.33 12.56 -19.21
CA ASP A 191 -6.48 13.44 -20.04
C ASP A 191 -6.09 14.73 -19.31
N ALA A 192 -6.92 15.17 -18.35
CA ALA A 192 -6.68 16.34 -17.54
C ALA A 192 -6.63 16.00 -16.05
N PRO A 193 -5.84 16.73 -15.24
CA PRO A 193 -5.76 16.49 -13.81
C PRO A 193 -7.12 16.67 -13.14
N PRO A 194 -7.55 15.75 -12.27
CA PRO A 194 -8.78 15.91 -11.50
C PRO A 194 -8.62 17.11 -10.54
N TYR A 195 -9.68 17.88 -10.39
CA TYR A 195 -9.69 18.93 -9.37
C TYR A 195 -9.67 18.30 -7.98
N SER A 196 -8.72 18.75 -7.17
CA SER A 196 -8.65 18.40 -5.75
C SER A 196 -8.28 19.65 -4.97
N PRO A 197 -9.18 20.20 -4.14
CA PRO A 197 -8.90 21.44 -3.40
C PRO A 197 -7.68 21.24 -2.51
N VAL A 198 -6.87 22.29 -2.37
CA VAL A 198 -5.81 22.31 -1.36
C VAL A 198 -6.42 22.48 0.02
N GLY A 199 -5.72 22.01 1.04
CA GLY A 199 -6.18 22.15 2.42
C GLY A 199 -4.98 22.23 3.37
N TRP A 200 -5.08 23.01 4.43
CA TRP A 200 -4.00 23.24 5.38
C TRP A 200 -3.57 21.95 6.06
N THR A 201 -4.54 21.15 6.52
CA THR A 201 -4.31 19.87 7.17
C THR A 201 -4.14 18.76 6.14
N LYS A 202 -4.99 18.74 5.11
CA LYS A 202 -5.00 17.75 4.03
C LYS A 202 -3.65 17.63 3.32
N CYS A 203 -3.00 18.75 3.01
CA CYS A 203 -1.74 18.77 2.26
C CYS A 203 -0.49 18.74 3.15
N LEU A 204 -0.65 18.66 4.47
CA LEU A 204 0.48 18.60 5.39
C LEU A 204 1.30 17.32 5.13
N GLY A 205 2.58 17.50 4.82
CA GLY A 205 3.49 16.38 4.51
C GLY A 205 3.35 15.80 3.09
N CYS A 206 2.51 16.38 2.22
CA CYS A 206 2.43 15.99 0.82
C CYS A 206 3.57 16.62 0.01
N GLY A 207 4.33 15.82 -0.75
CA GLY A 207 5.43 16.31 -1.60
C GLY A 207 4.99 17.17 -2.77
N PHE A 208 3.69 17.18 -3.13
CA PHE A 208 3.12 18.06 -4.15
C PHE A 208 2.56 19.36 -3.59
N ARG A 209 2.63 19.59 -2.27
CA ARG A 209 2.03 20.76 -1.63
C ARG A 209 2.43 22.07 -2.30
N GLY A 210 3.74 22.30 -2.50
CA GLY A 210 4.22 23.56 -3.10
C GLY A 210 3.63 23.83 -4.48
N ARG A 211 3.59 22.80 -5.33
CA ARG A 211 2.98 22.88 -6.66
C ARG A 211 1.49 23.19 -6.59
N CYS A 212 0.73 22.36 -5.85
CA CYS A 212 -0.73 22.51 -5.77
C CYS A 212 -1.14 23.84 -5.15
N TRP A 213 -0.36 24.34 -4.18
CA TRP A 213 -0.60 25.65 -3.54
C TRP A 213 -0.40 26.79 -4.53
N ALA A 214 0.73 26.82 -5.26
CA ALA A 214 1.00 27.84 -6.27
C ALA A 214 -0.06 27.85 -7.39
N GLU A 215 -0.52 26.66 -7.82
CA GLU A 215 -1.61 26.56 -8.81
C GLU A 215 -2.95 27.09 -8.25
N ALA A 216 -3.27 26.84 -6.98
CA ALA A 216 -4.46 27.35 -6.33
C ALA A 216 -4.40 28.89 -6.16
N GLU A 217 -3.26 29.42 -5.75
CA GLU A 217 -3.01 30.88 -5.68
C GLU A 217 -3.19 31.55 -7.04
N GLY A 218 -2.59 30.96 -8.09
CA GLY A 218 -2.71 31.51 -9.46
C GLY A 218 -4.15 31.53 -10.00
N ARG A 219 -5.04 30.65 -9.48
CA ARG A 219 -6.47 30.64 -9.85
C ARG A 219 -7.36 31.46 -8.92
N GLY A 220 -6.84 31.94 -7.79
CA GLY A 220 -7.66 32.58 -6.76
C GLY A 220 -8.66 31.57 -6.13
N ASP A 221 -8.19 30.33 -5.88
CA ASP A 221 -9.02 29.21 -5.43
C ASP A 221 -9.58 29.48 -4.01
N VAL A 222 -10.88 29.25 -3.84
CA VAL A 222 -11.55 29.43 -2.56
C VAL A 222 -11.01 28.51 -1.45
N ALA A 223 -10.43 27.36 -1.81
CA ALA A 223 -9.79 26.45 -0.90
C ALA A 223 -8.56 27.03 -0.15
N LEU A 224 -8.07 28.20 -0.57
CA LEU A 224 -7.02 28.94 0.17
C LEU A 224 -7.55 29.65 1.41
N VAL A 225 -8.86 29.81 1.54
CA VAL A 225 -9.48 30.44 2.72
C VAL A 225 -9.38 29.47 3.88
N TYR A 226 -8.76 29.93 4.97
CA TYR A 226 -8.61 29.13 6.18
C TYR A 226 -9.96 28.67 6.75
N GLY A 227 -10.09 27.39 7.03
CA GLY A 227 -11.33 26.79 7.58
C GLY A 227 -12.35 26.33 6.52
N VAL A 228 -11.95 26.28 5.25
CA VAL A 228 -12.75 25.73 4.12
C VAL A 228 -12.23 24.33 3.70
N ASP A 229 -11.64 23.58 4.60
CA ASP A 229 -11.12 22.20 4.33
C ASP A 229 -12.27 21.19 4.18
#